data_2a7dd6524d810ccc1898e3a4dcd13c07
#
_entry.id   2a7dd6524d810ccc1898e3a4dcd13c07
#
_cell.length_a   1.000
_cell.length_b   1.000
_cell.length_c   1.000
_cell.angle_alpha   90.00
_cell.angle_beta   90.00
_cell.angle_gamma   90.00
#
_symmetry.space_group_name_H-M   'P 1'
#
loop_
_entity.id
_entity.type
_entity.pdbx_description
1 polymer ?
#
loop_
_entity_poly.entity_id
_entity_poly.type
_entity_poly.pdbx_seq_one_letter_code
_entity_poly.pdbx_strand_id
1 'polypeptide(L)'
;MVSKPVSATAVAGVASPGRIYSGGVFPFAISECMYQNFWNSSSSPAGPRKDAGGQALVFRVGSLYAYDSCDSGEWSSLAVKASGVHVIAQLIEDGSPSTLSLDDDIWVQTGVKNSLFQAVQDCSAAGTQRCEFVVMPVLTRVTPGSFSKIRGFACMHILNAEGGNGKYIELQMSTLCQAPNSSGVGPNYGVMTPPRLFR
;
A
#
# COMPACT_ATOMS: atom_id res chain seq x y z
N MET A 1 30.35 -29.63 42.04
CA MET A 1 29.42 -29.56 40.89
C MET A 1 29.95 -28.53 39.91
N VAL A 2 30.29 -28.94 38.70
CA VAL A 2 30.74 -28.00 37.65
C VAL A 2 29.51 -27.59 36.83
N SER A 3 29.09 -26.36 36.95
CA SER A 3 28.00 -25.81 36.10
C SER A 3 28.54 -25.63 34.67
N LYS A 4 27.91 -26.28 33.68
CA LYS A 4 28.19 -26.01 32.28
C LYS A 4 27.47 -24.74 31.86
N PRO A 5 28.15 -23.76 31.23
CA PRO A 5 27.48 -22.61 30.66
C PRO A 5 26.57 -23.06 29.52
N VAL A 6 25.29 -22.68 29.53
CA VAL A 6 24.36 -22.86 28.43
C VAL A 6 24.24 -21.54 27.71
N SER A 7 24.61 -21.50 26.45
CA SER A 7 24.40 -20.32 25.57
C SER A 7 23.21 -20.62 24.66
N ALA A 8 22.32 -19.65 24.49
CA ALA A 8 21.24 -19.69 23.52
C ALA A 8 21.37 -18.48 22.60
N THR A 9 21.28 -18.71 21.31
CA THR A 9 21.26 -17.64 20.29
C THR A 9 19.85 -17.57 19.70
N ALA A 10 19.28 -16.37 19.71
CA ALA A 10 18.00 -16.12 19.04
C ALA A 10 18.23 -15.15 17.90
N VAL A 11 17.66 -15.44 16.73
CA VAL A 11 17.68 -14.57 15.55
C VAL A 11 16.28 -14.04 15.34
N ALA A 12 16.11 -12.72 15.32
CA ALA A 12 14.87 -12.08 14.95
C ALA A 12 15.04 -11.42 13.57
N GLY A 13 14.06 -11.59 12.72
CA GLY A 13 14.04 -10.97 11.39
C GLY A 13 12.71 -10.29 11.11
N VAL A 14 12.74 -9.31 10.22
CA VAL A 14 11.57 -8.69 9.61
C VAL A 14 11.51 -9.10 8.14
N ALA A 15 10.30 -9.25 7.61
CA ALA A 15 10.10 -9.58 6.21
C ALA A 15 8.98 -8.72 5.64
N SER A 16 8.93 -8.57 4.33
CA SER A 16 7.76 -8.00 3.66
C SER A 16 6.64 -9.04 3.61
N PRO A 17 5.38 -8.66 3.89
CA PRO A 17 4.30 -9.63 4.00
C PRO A 17 3.88 -10.19 2.64
N GLY A 18 3.62 -11.49 2.60
CA GLY A 18 2.92 -12.16 1.51
C GLY A 18 1.40 -12.20 1.72
N ARG A 19 0.94 -11.85 2.94
CA ARG A 19 -0.47 -11.86 3.33
C ARG A 19 -0.73 -10.79 4.37
N ILE A 20 -1.85 -10.08 4.22
CA ILE A 20 -2.35 -9.08 5.18
C ILE A 20 -3.77 -9.46 5.57
N TYR A 21 -4.02 -9.52 6.86
CA TYR A 21 -5.33 -9.87 7.41
C TYR A 21 -6.31 -8.71 7.28
N SER A 22 -7.58 -8.99 7.57
CA SER A 22 -8.67 -8.00 7.48
C SER A 22 -8.35 -6.70 8.23
N GLY A 23 -8.82 -5.57 7.71
CA GLY A 23 -8.55 -4.21 8.20
C GLY A 23 -7.22 -3.61 7.72
N GLY A 24 -6.31 -4.40 7.14
CA GLY A 24 -4.93 -3.96 6.90
C GLY A 24 -4.65 -3.37 5.50
N VAL A 25 -5.60 -3.38 4.57
CA VAL A 25 -5.37 -2.95 3.18
C VAL A 25 -6.32 -1.81 2.80
N PHE A 26 -5.75 -0.73 2.29
CA PHE A 26 -6.47 0.45 1.81
C PHE A 26 -7.05 0.21 0.39
N PRO A 27 -8.25 0.73 0.05
CA PRO A 27 -8.98 0.41 -1.17
C PRO A 27 -8.53 1.20 -2.40
N PHE A 28 -7.23 1.41 -2.56
CA PHE A 28 -6.64 2.04 -3.74
C PHE A 28 -5.43 1.21 -4.19
N ALA A 29 -5.46 0.75 -5.44
CA ALA A 29 -4.42 -0.07 -6.02
C ALA A 29 -3.48 0.76 -6.90
N ILE A 30 -2.19 0.45 -6.86
CA ILE A 30 -1.18 1.05 -7.73
C ILE A 30 -0.58 0.00 -8.66
N SER A 31 -0.08 0.42 -9.83
CA SER A 31 0.62 -0.49 -10.72
C SER A 31 2.06 -0.74 -10.25
N GLU A 32 2.57 -1.92 -10.54
CA GLU A 32 3.98 -2.28 -10.28
C GLU A 32 4.95 -1.32 -11.00
N CYS A 33 4.58 -0.85 -12.18
CA CYS A 33 5.33 0.16 -12.94
C CYS A 33 5.48 1.46 -12.13
N MET A 34 4.41 1.96 -11.52
CA MET A 34 4.47 3.15 -10.64
C MET A 34 5.39 2.93 -9.45
N TYR A 35 5.29 1.76 -8.84
CA TYR A 35 6.18 1.40 -7.75
C TYR A 35 7.65 1.46 -8.18
N GLN A 36 8.01 0.88 -9.32
CA GLN A 36 9.39 0.88 -9.84
C GLN A 36 9.94 2.30 -10.08
N ASN A 37 9.09 3.26 -10.42
CA ASN A 37 9.49 4.65 -10.63
C ASN A 37 9.81 5.40 -9.34
N PHE A 38 9.18 5.04 -8.22
CA PHE A 38 9.31 5.78 -6.94
C PHE A 38 10.00 5.00 -5.83
N TRP A 39 10.39 3.75 -6.08
CA TRP A 39 11.09 2.89 -5.14
C TRP A 39 12.49 2.53 -5.64
N ASN A 40 13.45 2.46 -4.74
CA ASN A 40 14.81 1.99 -5.01
C ASN A 40 15.02 0.63 -4.33
N SER A 41 14.81 -0.44 -5.08
CA SER A 41 15.03 -1.81 -4.60
C SER A 41 16.52 -2.18 -4.51
N SER A 42 17.38 -1.42 -5.19
CA SER A 42 18.84 -1.67 -5.24
C SER A 42 19.60 -0.99 -4.10
N SER A 43 18.98 -0.07 -3.36
CA SER A 43 19.60 0.53 -2.17
C SER A 43 19.61 -0.44 -0.99
N SER A 44 20.56 -0.25 -0.07
CA SER A 44 20.61 -1.03 1.17
C SER A 44 20.58 -0.07 2.38
N PRO A 45 19.47 -0.03 3.14
CA PRO A 45 18.20 -0.72 2.89
C PRO A 45 17.46 -0.19 1.66
N ALA A 46 16.63 -1.05 1.02
CA ALA A 46 15.73 -0.61 -0.03
C ALA A 46 14.73 0.42 0.53
N GLY A 47 14.36 1.40 -0.29
CA GLY A 47 13.51 2.48 0.20
C GLY A 47 12.99 3.41 -0.90
N PRO A 48 12.24 4.45 -0.52
CA PRO A 48 11.74 5.45 -1.46
C PRO A 48 12.87 6.11 -2.25
N ARG A 49 12.64 6.36 -3.53
CA ARG A 49 13.52 7.25 -4.29
C ARG A 49 13.41 8.66 -3.73
N LYS A 50 14.53 9.38 -3.72
CA LYS A 50 14.64 10.70 -3.11
C LYS A 50 15.00 11.75 -4.15
N ASP A 51 14.56 12.97 -3.90
CA ASP A 51 14.97 14.15 -4.64
C ASP A 51 16.39 14.61 -4.24
N ALA A 52 16.86 15.70 -4.85
CA ALA A 52 18.16 16.29 -4.54
C ALA A 52 18.27 16.81 -3.09
N GLY A 53 17.16 17.08 -2.43
CA GLY A 53 17.07 17.47 -1.02
C GLY A 53 17.04 16.30 -0.04
N GLY A 54 17.05 15.06 -0.54
CA GLY A 54 16.99 13.84 0.28
C GLY A 54 15.59 13.47 0.75
N GLN A 55 14.53 14.16 0.30
CA GLN A 55 13.14 13.86 0.60
C GLN A 55 12.60 12.78 -0.36
N ALA A 56 11.69 11.94 0.12
CA ALA A 56 11.01 10.97 -0.74
C ALA A 56 10.27 11.69 -1.87
N LEU A 57 10.36 11.14 -3.10
CA LEU A 57 9.68 11.73 -4.25
C LEU A 57 8.17 11.72 -4.04
N VAL A 58 7.55 12.88 -4.29
CA VAL A 58 6.09 13.04 -4.29
C VAL A 58 5.55 12.73 -5.68
N PHE A 59 4.44 12.02 -5.73
CA PHE A 59 3.72 11.75 -6.97
C PHE A 59 2.21 11.82 -6.74
N ARG A 60 1.48 12.00 -7.83
CA ARG A 60 0.02 12.07 -7.80
C ARG A 60 -0.57 10.91 -8.57
N VAL A 61 -1.63 10.33 -8.04
CA VAL A 61 -2.41 9.28 -8.69
C VAL A 61 -3.84 9.75 -8.88
N GLY A 62 -4.43 9.38 -10.01
CA GLY A 62 -5.77 9.79 -10.42
C GLY A 62 -5.88 9.75 -11.94
N SER A 63 -7.08 9.90 -12.48
CA SER A 63 -7.37 9.70 -13.90
C SER A 63 -6.64 10.63 -14.88
N LEU A 64 -6.07 11.73 -14.39
CA LEU A 64 -5.34 12.71 -15.21
C LEU A 64 -3.81 12.61 -15.08
N TYR A 65 -3.32 11.73 -14.22
CA TYR A 65 -1.89 11.59 -13.94
C TYR A 65 -1.37 10.29 -14.53
N ALA A 66 -0.47 10.41 -15.46
CA ALA A 66 0.28 9.32 -16.05
C ALA A 66 1.78 9.60 -15.87
N TYR A 67 2.55 8.56 -15.63
CA TYR A 67 4.00 8.61 -15.51
C TYR A 67 4.58 7.70 -16.57
N ASP A 68 5.07 8.31 -17.65
CA ASP A 68 5.48 7.61 -18.87
C ASP A 68 4.36 6.71 -19.41
N SER A 69 4.57 5.41 -19.45
CA SER A 69 3.58 4.40 -19.87
C SER A 69 2.90 3.69 -18.71
N CYS A 70 3.04 4.19 -17.45
CA CYS A 70 2.49 3.54 -16.27
C CYS A 70 1.02 3.94 -16.03
N ASP A 71 0.17 2.94 -15.77
CA ASP A 71 -1.12 3.18 -15.13
C ASP A 71 -0.88 3.73 -13.73
N SER A 72 -1.45 4.90 -13.39
CA SER A 72 -1.13 5.55 -12.12
C SER A 72 -1.71 4.82 -10.91
N GLY A 73 -2.95 4.45 -10.96
CA GLY A 73 -3.66 3.77 -9.87
C GLY A 73 -5.17 3.99 -9.98
N GLU A 74 -5.94 3.16 -9.30
CA GLU A 74 -7.40 3.23 -9.33
C GLU A 74 -8.01 2.66 -8.03
N TRP A 75 -9.23 3.06 -7.74
CA TRP A 75 -10.01 2.52 -6.64
C TRP A 75 -10.23 1.01 -6.79
N SER A 76 -10.27 0.32 -5.68
CA SER A 76 -10.53 -1.12 -5.63
C SER A 76 -11.56 -1.43 -4.56
N SER A 77 -12.50 -2.29 -4.88
CA SER A 77 -13.37 -2.90 -3.85
C SER A 77 -12.78 -4.20 -3.29
N LEU A 78 -11.49 -4.40 -3.53
CA LEU A 78 -10.70 -5.53 -3.04
C LEU A 78 -11.30 -6.87 -3.51
N ALA A 79 -11.47 -7.83 -2.62
CA ALA A 79 -11.97 -9.16 -2.98
C ALA A 79 -13.44 -9.19 -3.44
N VAL A 80 -14.20 -8.10 -3.28
CA VAL A 80 -15.63 -8.05 -3.59
C VAL A 80 -15.87 -7.29 -4.89
N LYS A 81 -16.53 -7.91 -5.85
CA LYS A 81 -17.00 -7.20 -7.06
C LYS A 81 -18.16 -6.30 -6.70
N ALA A 82 -17.86 -5.09 -6.24
CA ALA A 82 -18.83 -4.06 -5.92
C ALA A 82 -18.47 -2.75 -6.62
N SER A 83 -19.46 -1.96 -7.03
CA SER A 83 -19.25 -0.72 -7.81
C SER A 83 -19.77 0.54 -7.12
N GLY A 84 -20.19 0.44 -5.88
CA GLY A 84 -20.76 1.57 -5.13
C GLY A 84 -19.71 2.45 -4.45
N VAL A 85 -19.91 3.78 -4.51
CA VAL A 85 -19.12 4.77 -3.72
C VAL A 85 -19.14 4.42 -2.24
N HIS A 86 -20.31 4.03 -1.73
CA HIS A 86 -20.49 3.69 -0.32
C HIS A 86 -19.60 2.52 0.13
N VAL A 87 -19.44 1.50 -0.72
CA VAL A 87 -18.56 0.35 -0.41
C VAL A 87 -17.11 0.82 -0.26
N ILE A 88 -16.61 1.64 -1.20
CA ILE A 88 -15.23 2.14 -1.13
C ILE A 88 -15.05 3.10 0.06
N ALA A 89 -16.03 3.96 0.34
CA ALA A 89 -15.98 4.85 1.50
C ALA A 89 -15.86 4.06 2.81
N GLN A 90 -16.62 2.98 2.95
CA GLN A 90 -16.52 2.09 4.09
C GLN A 90 -15.14 1.41 4.19
N LEU A 91 -14.56 1.00 3.04
CA LEU A 91 -13.22 0.41 3.02
C LEU A 91 -12.11 1.43 3.35
N ILE A 92 -12.30 2.72 3.08
CA ILE A 92 -11.37 3.78 3.52
C ILE A 92 -11.36 3.87 5.05
N GLU A 93 -12.51 3.63 5.69
CA GLU A 93 -12.63 3.70 7.14
C GLU A 93 -12.17 2.42 7.85
N ASP A 94 -12.59 1.27 7.34
CA ASP A 94 -12.48 -0.02 8.03
C ASP A 94 -11.35 -0.90 7.46
N GLY A 95 -10.78 -0.55 6.31
CA GLY A 95 -9.84 -1.38 5.56
C GLY A 95 -10.50 -2.59 4.89
N SER A 96 -9.70 -3.56 4.46
CA SER A 96 -10.18 -4.77 3.77
C SER A 96 -11.06 -5.64 4.69
N PRO A 97 -12.26 -6.09 4.26
CA PRO A 97 -13.11 -6.93 5.10
C PRO A 97 -12.59 -8.38 5.24
N SER A 98 -11.68 -8.77 4.38
CA SER A 98 -11.07 -10.10 4.33
C SER A 98 -9.57 -10.05 4.27
N THR A 99 -8.93 -11.17 4.56
CA THR A 99 -7.52 -11.38 4.33
C THR A 99 -7.21 -11.33 2.83
N LEU A 100 -6.11 -10.66 2.47
CA LEU A 100 -5.59 -10.58 1.12
C LEU A 100 -4.17 -11.14 1.06
N SER A 101 -3.89 -11.93 0.04
CA SER A 101 -2.60 -12.60 -0.19
C SER A 101 -2.05 -12.25 -1.56
N LEU A 102 -0.77 -12.53 -1.77
CA LEU A 102 -0.20 -12.51 -3.12
C LEU A 102 -1.00 -13.46 -4.03
N ASP A 103 -1.12 -13.07 -5.28
CA ASP A 103 -1.87 -13.75 -6.35
C ASP A 103 -3.40 -13.80 -6.16
N ASP A 104 -3.94 -13.24 -5.07
CA ASP A 104 -5.38 -13.02 -4.97
C ASP A 104 -5.84 -12.01 -6.02
N ASP A 105 -7.03 -12.25 -6.57
CA ASP A 105 -7.66 -11.35 -7.52
C ASP A 105 -8.47 -10.28 -6.79
N ILE A 106 -8.22 -9.00 -7.06
CA ILE A 106 -9.02 -7.88 -6.56
C ILE A 106 -9.70 -7.13 -7.69
N TRP A 107 -10.89 -6.61 -7.41
CA TRP A 107 -11.69 -5.88 -8.38
C TRP A 107 -11.25 -4.41 -8.47
N VAL A 108 -10.81 -3.98 -9.66
CA VAL A 108 -10.50 -2.58 -9.98
C VAL A 108 -11.77 -1.87 -10.44
N GLN A 109 -12.10 -0.77 -9.79
CA GLN A 109 -13.32 0.00 -10.05
C GLN A 109 -13.30 0.68 -11.41
N THR A 110 -14.51 0.98 -11.92
CA THR A 110 -14.69 1.87 -13.07
C THR A 110 -15.12 3.24 -12.62
N GLY A 111 -14.49 4.26 -13.19
CA GLY A 111 -14.88 5.65 -13.02
C GLY A 111 -14.47 6.28 -11.68
N VAL A 112 -14.25 7.56 -11.74
CA VAL A 112 -13.72 8.38 -10.67
C VAL A 112 -14.85 8.93 -9.81
N LYS A 113 -14.76 8.75 -8.50
CA LYS A 113 -15.77 9.16 -7.52
C LYS A 113 -15.27 10.34 -6.70
N ASN A 114 -15.75 11.56 -6.97
CA ASN A 114 -15.31 12.79 -6.30
C ASN A 114 -15.33 12.73 -4.77
N SER A 115 -16.41 12.18 -4.22
CA SER A 115 -16.58 12.09 -2.76
C SER A 115 -15.54 11.22 -2.06
N LEU A 116 -14.91 10.28 -2.77
CA LEU A 116 -13.86 9.45 -2.20
C LEU A 116 -12.56 10.23 -1.99
N PHE A 117 -12.26 11.19 -2.87
CA PHE A 117 -11.08 12.06 -2.68
C PHE A 117 -11.25 12.95 -1.45
N GLN A 118 -12.46 13.44 -1.17
CA GLN A 118 -12.74 14.18 0.05
C GLN A 118 -12.54 13.31 1.30
N ALA A 119 -13.07 12.09 1.29
CA ALA A 119 -12.87 11.14 2.40
C ALA A 119 -11.39 10.85 2.67
N VAL A 120 -10.57 10.76 1.60
CA VAL A 120 -9.12 10.59 1.75
C VAL A 120 -8.46 11.87 2.25
N GLN A 121 -8.85 13.05 1.76
CA GLN A 121 -8.34 14.31 2.27
C GLN A 121 -8.56 14.44 3.77
N ASP A 122 -9.78 14.13 4.23
CA ASP A 122 -10.17 14.23 5.63
C ASP A 122 -9.37 13.29 6.55
N CYS A 123 -8.87 12.16 6.05
CA CYS A 123 -8.09 11.21 6.83
C CYS A 123 -6.59 11.22 6.57
N SER A 124 -6.10 11.92 5.55
CA SER A 124 -4.68 12.03 5.16
C SER A 124 -3.82 12.82 6.16
N ALA A 125 -2.54 13.01 5.84
CA ALA A 125 -1.64 13.88 6.61
C ALA A 125 -2.15 15.32 6.70
N ALA A 126 -2.86 15.81 5.69
CA ALA A 126 -3.48 17.14 5.68
C ALA A 126 -4.74 17.24 6.57
N GLY A 127 -5.33 16.12 6.98
CA GLY A 127 -6.54 16.04 7.78
C GLY A 127 -6.32 15.43 9.17
N THR A 128 -7.08 14.38 9.48
CA THR A 128 -7.04 13.71 10.80
C THR A 128 -5.89 12.74 10.99
N GLN A 129 -5.08 12.50 9.95
CA GLN A 129 -3.94 11.57 9.92
C GLN A 129 -4.30 10.08 10.10
N ARG A 130 -5.59 9.74 10.12
CA ARG A 130 -6.06 8.36 10.32
C ARG A 130 -5.65 7.41 9.19
N CYS A 131 -5.58 7.91 7.95
CA CYS A 131 -5.06 7.19 6.79
C CYS A 131 -3.76 7.80 6.23
N GLU A 132 -2.96 8.44 7.07
CA GLU A 132 -1.69 9.03 6.67
C GLU A 132 -0.73 7.97 6.12
N PHE A 133 -0.56 6.87 6.86
CA PHE A 133 0.24 5.73 6.42
C PHE A 133 -0.64 4.52 6.20
N VAL A 134 -0.73 4.07 4.95
CA VAL A 134 -1.59 2.97 4.54
C VAL A 134 -0.84 1.92 3.73
N VAL A 135 -1.37 0.70 3.76
CA VAL A 135 -0.89 -0.37 2.89
C VAL A 135 -1.80 -0.46 1.67
N MET A 136 -1.22 -0.28 0.49
CA MET A 136 -1.93 -0.40 -0.79
C MET A 136 -1.52 -1.66 -1.54
N PRO A 137 -2.45 -2.37 -2.21
CA PRO A 137 -2.11 -3.49 -3.06
C PRO A 137 -1.39 -3.00 -4.34
N VAL A 138 -0.33 -3.68 -4.71
CA VAL A 138 0.40 -3.48 -5.97
C VAL A 138 -0.08 -4.52 -6.97
N LEU A 139 -0.48 -4.08 -8.15
CA LEU A 139 -0.99 -4.92 -9.22
C LEU A 139 -0.04 -4.90 -10.43
N THR A 140 0.00 -5.96 -11.19
CA THR A 140 0.76 -5.99 -12.46
C THR A 140 0.26 -4.90 -13.41
N ARG A 141 -1.07 -4.74 -13.51
CA ARG A 141 -1.76 -3.69 -14.26
C ARG A 141 -2.98 -3.23 -13.49
N VAL A 142 -3.32 -1.95 -13.65
CA VAL A 142 -4.51 -1.35 -13.09
C VAL A 142 -5.50 -1.12 -14.23
N THR A 143 -6.32 -2.13 -14.52
CA THR A 143 -7.32 -2.07 -15.59
C THR A 143 -8.73 -1.90 -15.01
N PRO A 144 -9.35 -0.72 -15.17
CA PRO A 144 -10.69 -0.49 -14.65
C PRO A 144 -11.72 -1.50 -15.16
N GLY A 145 -12.61 -1.95 -14.28
CA GLY A 145 -13.66 -2.91 -14.60
C GLY A 145 -13.19 -4.36 -14.73
N SER A 146 -12.03 -4.69 -14.22
CA SER A 146 -11.47 -6.04 -14.26
C SER A 146 -10.95 -6.51 -12.91
N PHE A 147 -10.78 -7.81 -12.77
CA PHE A 147 -9.98 -8.39 -11.71
C PHE A 147 -8.49 -8.33 -12.08
N SER A 148 -7.66 -8.04 -11.08
CA SER A 148 -6.20 -8.03 -11.24
C SER A 148 -5.53 -8.66 -10.03
N LYS A 149 -4.42 -9.36 -10.27
CA LYS A 149 -3.68 -10.08 -9.22
C LYS A 149 -2.79 -9.18 -8.39
N ILE A 150 -2.82 -9.39 -7.10
CA ILE A 150 -1.91 -8.74 -6.15
C ILE A 150 -0.50 -9.29 -6.36
N ARG A 151 0.46 -8.40 -6.62
CA ARG A 151 1.90 -8.69 -6.76
C ARG A 151 2.69 -8.38 -5.50
N GLY A 152 2.14 -7.51 -4.65
CA GLY A 152 2.75 -7.12 -3.40
C GLY A 152 1.89 -6.12 -2.64
N PHE A 153 2.43 -5.67 -1.52
CA PHE A 153 1.80 -4.68 -0.67
C PHE A 153 2.79 -3.54 -0.43
N ALA A 154 2.43 -2.33 -0.87
CA ALA A 154 3.27 -1.15 -0.76
C ALA A 154 2.85 -0.27 0.42
N CYS A 155 3.83 0.28 1.11
CA CYS A 155 3.62 1.30 2.11
C CYS A 155 3.54 2.68 1.45
N MET A 156 2.43 3.38 1.66
CA MET A 156 2.18 4.71 1.14
C MET A 156 1.94 5.71 2.27
N HIS A 157 2.57 6.87 2.14
CA HIS A 157 2.26 8.07 2.91
C HIS A 157 1.32 8.92 2.07
N ILE A 158 0.08 9.09 2.50
CA ILE A 158 -0.92 9.96 1.85
C ILE A 158 -0.75 11.37 2.40
N LEU A 159 -0.20 12.26 1.58
CA LEU A 159 0.03 13.65 1.95
C LEU A 159 -1.26 14.46 1.91
N ASN A 160 -2.00 14.32 0.81
CA ASN A 160 -3.22 15.06 0.55
C ASN A 160 -4.07 14.35 -0.50
N ALA A 161 -5.31 14.77 -0.66
CA ALA A 161 -6.14 14.41 -1.80
C ALA A 161 -7.02 15.60 -2.18
N GLU A 162 -7.38 15.70 -3.46
CA GLU A 162 -8.23 16.76 -3.98
C GLU A 162 -9.25 16.18 -4.94
N GLY A 163 -10.50 16.56 -4.78
CA GLY A 163 -11.60 16.27 -5.69
C GLY A 163 -11.75 17.33 -6.80
N GLY A 164 -12.81 17.26 -7.60
CA GLY A 164 -13.09 18.24 -8.65
C GLY A 164 -12.48 17.89 -10.01
N ASN A 165 -12.05 18.90 -10.78
CA ASN A 165 -11.58 18.70 -12.14
C ASN A 165 -10.15 18.13 -12.24
N GLY A 166 -9.34 18.32 -11.21
CA GLY A 166 -7.94 17.85 -11.16
C GLY A 166 -7.70 16.73 -10.17
N LYS A 167 -8.69 15.89 -9.93
CA LYS A 167 -8.73 14.83 -8.92
C LYS A 167 -7.44 14.04 -8.78
N TYR A 168 -6.87 14.04 -7.58
CA TYR A 168 -5.67 13.26 -7.28
C TYR A 168 -5.60 12.84 -5.81
N ILE A 169 -4.81 11.83 -5.55
CA ILE A 169 -4.23 11.55 -4.24
C ILE A 169 -2.73 11.82 -4.37
N GLU A 170 -2.18 12.63 -3.48
CA GLU A 170 -0.76 12.95 -3.43
C GLU A 170 -0.06 12.01 -2.45
N LEU A 171 0.93 11.31 -2.95
CA LEU A 171 1.56 10.16 -2.29
C LEU A 171 3.08 10.29 -2.25
N GLN A 172 3.65 9.64 -1.25
CA GLN A 172 5.06 9.23 -1.23
C GLN A 172 5.15 7.74 -0.91
N MET A 173 6.15 7.06 -1.47
CA MET A 173 6.53 5.74 -0.95
C MET A 173 7.10 5.90 0.46
N SER A 174 6.84 4.94 1.34
CA SER A 174 7.29 4.98 2.72
C SER A 174 7.76 3.60 3.21
N THR A 175 8.39 3.57 4.36
CA THR A 175 8.73 2.36 5.13
C THR A 175 8.11 2.38 6.53
N LEU A 176 7.21 3.33 6.79
CA LEU A 176 6.65 3.56 8.12
C LEU A 176 5.35 2.77 8.38
N CYS A 177 4.77 2.14 7.35
CA CYS A 177 3.59 1.32 7.55
C CYS A 177 3.94 0.06 8.35
N GLN A 178 3.18 -0.13 9.41
CA GLN A 178 3.22 -1.36 10.18
C GLN A 178 2.05 -2.26 9.78
N ALA A 179 2.34 -3.52 9.51
CA ALA A 179 1.34 -4.53 9.27
C ALA A 179 1.38 -5.59 10.39
N PRO A 180 0.92 -5.26 11.61
CA PRO A 180 1.00 -6.17 12.75
C PRO A 180 0.24 -7.47 12.51
N ASN A 181 -0.86 -7.38 11.77
CA ASN A 181 -1.69 -8.51 11.36
C ASN A 181 -1.30 -8.95 9.94
N SER A 182 -0.10 -9.50 9.79
CA SER A 182 0.40 -9.98 8.49
C SER A 182 1.25 -11.24 8.65
N SER A 183 1.45 -11.97 7.56
CA SER A 183 2.24 -13.20 7.54
C SER A 183 2.82 -13.48 6.15
N GLY A 184 3.62 -14.54 6.07
CA GLY A 184 4.26 -14.93 4.81
C GLY A 184 5.43 -14.02 4.44
N VAL A 185 5.95 -14.24 3.24
CA VAL A 185 7.06 -13.48 2.66
C VAL A 185 6.63 -13.00 1.28
N GLY A 186 6.80 -11.72 1.02
CA GLY A 186 6.51 -11.07 -0.26
C GLY A 186 7.62 -10.14 -0.71
N PRO A 187 7.48 -9.50 -1.87
CA PRO A 187 8.41 -8.49 -2.33
C PRO A 187 8.45 -7.30 -1.39
N ASN A 188 9.64 -6.70 -1.25
CA ASN A 188 9.82 -5.54 -0.38
C ASN A 188 9.35 -4.26 -1.05
N TYR A 189 8.16 -3.84 -0.70
CA TYR A 189 7.54 -2.60 -1.13
C TYR A 189 7.28 -1.64 0.05
N GLY A 190 8.14 -1.72 1.08
CA GLY A 190 8.12 -0.80 2.22
C GLY A 190 7.26 -1.25 3.40
N VAL A 191 6.41 -2.25 3.22
CA VAL A 191 5.64 -2.83 4.34
C VAL A 191 6.48 -3.89 5.03
N MET A 192 6.54 -3.82 6.36
CA MET A 192 7.29 -4.77 7.17
C MET A 192 6.38 -5.53 8.13
N THR A 193 6.61 -6.83 8.25
CA THR A 193 6.00 -7.62 9.32
C THR A 193 6.68 -7.30 10.66
N PRO A 194 5.99 -7.47 11.78
CA PRO A 194 6.66 -7.44 13.07
C PRO A 194 7.82 -8.44 13.14
N PRO A 195 8.88 -8.14 13.92
CA PRO A 195 9.99 -9.06 14.12
C PRO A 195 9.50 -10.41 14.61
N ARG A 196 9.98 -11.50 14.02
CA ARG A 196 9.67 -12.86 14.44
C ARG A 196 10.95 -13.60 14.77
N LEU A 197 10.90 -14.41 15.81
CA LEU A 197 12.00 -15.31 16.16
C LEU A 197 12.00 -16.49 15.18
N PHE A 198 13.13 -16.72 14.58
CA PHE A 198 13.42 -17.93 13.80
C PHE A 198 14.11 -18.94 14.72
N ARG A 199 13.58 -20.14 14.76
CA ARG A 199 14.17 -21.29 15.46
C ARG A 199 14.98 -22.12 14.46
#